data_99aa9ea7a7594db183115b2826de4c94
#
_entry.id   99aa9ea7a7594db183115b2826de4c94
#
_cell.length_a   1.000
_cell.length_b   1.000
_cell.length_c   1.000
_cell.angle_alpha   90.00
_cell.angle_beta   90.00
_cell.angle_gamma   90.00
#
_symmetry.space_group_name_H-M   'P 1'
#
loop_
_entity.id
_entity.type
_entity.pdbx_description
1 polymer ?
#
loop_
_entity_poly.entity_id
_entity_poly.type
_entity_poly.pdbx_seq_one_letter_code
_entity_poly.pdbx_strand_id
1 'polypeptide(L)'
;MPSLTTGAGPSMSIAALALSEPDRTAVVDASRRITWAELARLVSDRTASLLQPAPGRPAFLIPKPDLNGLVDILAHWEAHIPAVLVSPKLTSAEQDALKSHADSIAEPLPDGTAFVVFTSGTTGLPKPAILTRESLTADARAMVRALRMTSSDVLQLSLSPARVGGLGIIMRTLAAGSTIALSPGFSGARFPETLARDGVTFASLVPAMLADVLERNPDWRNPPHLSAILIGGAPFPDRLRAEAARRGIPIMTTYGMTETGSTSAVSAYETRLSPVPVGEVPLAGTSFRTVDGVLCLKGPMLFAGYWGRPAPVHDGWFETGDAGLINHDGSIRILGRTSDMIITGGEKVVPSEVESALESLPGIREALVVGMPDEKWGQIVTALLVSDTDPHPQSDAIVCGLAARLARWKSPRRIAWVSSLPFTSAGKRSRNPEVLRDLEFDVLHYRHSTEAPL
;
A
#
# COMPACT_ATOMS: atom_id res chain seq x y z
N MET A 1 37.32 -9.66 -7.68
CA MET A 1 36.13 -9.19 -6.95
C MET A 1 36.53 -7.92 -6.19
N PRO A 2 36.05 -6.73 -6.55
CA PRO A 2 36.33 -5.54 -5.78
C PRO A 2 35.47 -5.56 -4.50
N SER A 3 36.12 -5.32 -3.36
CA SER A 3 35.52 -5.20 -2.04
C SER A 3 34.46 -4.11 -2.04
N LEU A 4 33.21 -4.48 -1.75
CA LEU A 4 32.15 -3.53 -1.41
C LEU A 4 32.54 -2.85 -0.09
N THR A 5 33.11 -1.68 -0.19
CA THR A 5 33.25 -0.76 0.93
C THR A 5 31.83 -0.43 1.44
N THR A 6 31.54 -0.81 2.67
CA THR A 6 30.36 -0.40 3.43
C THR A 6 30.49 1.10 3.75
N GLY A 7 30.34 1.95 2.75
CA GLY A 7 30.17 3.37 2.96
C GLY A 7 28.82 3.59 3.63
N ALA A 8 28.79 4.13 4.83
CA ALA A 8 27.59 4.68 5.43
C ALA A 8 26.98 5.66 4.42
N GLY A 9 25.82 5.31 3.85
CA GLY A 9 25.11 6.21 2.93
C GLY A 9 24.79 7.55 3.60
N PRO A 10 24.44 8.59 2.85
CA PRO A 10 24.20 9.93 3.37
C PRO A 10 23.31 9.89 4.60
N SER A 11 23.64 10.68 5.59
CA SER A 11 22.84 10.85 6.81
C SER A 11 21.43 11.26 6.40
N MET A 12 20.40 10.58 6.92
CA MET A 12 19.00 10.99 6.72
C MET A 12 18.69 12.20 7.62
N SER A 13 19.44 13.27 7.45
CA SER A 13 19.34 14.52 8.18
C SER A 13 19.19 15.69 7.21
N ILE A 14 18.22 16.53 7.50
CA ILE A 14 17.94 17.74 6.72
C ILE A 14 19.08 18.73 6.86
N ALA A 15 19.67 18.82 8.06
CA ALA A 15 20.83 19.67 8.32
C ALA A 15 22.03 19.26 7.44
N ALA A 16 22.28 17.95 7.30
CA ALA A 16 23.36 17.46 6.43
C ALA A 16 23.10 17.77 4.95
N LEU A 17 21.86 17.63 4.47
CA LEU A 17 21.47 17.97 3.09
C LEU A 17 21.57 19.49 2.85
N ALA A 18 21.15 20.32 3.79
CA ALA A 18 21.26 21.78 3.69
C ALA A 18 22.73 22.25 3.68
N LEU A 19 23.64 21.54 4.34
CA LEU A 19 25.07 21.83 4.30
C LEU A 19 25.72 21.42 2.97
N SER A 20 25.34 20.27 2.44
CA SER A 20 25.94 19.75 1.20
C SER A 20 25.37 20.39 -0.06
N GLU A 21 24.08 20.73 -0.07
CA GLU A 21 23.37 21.21 -1.25
C GLU A 21 22.34 22.30 -0.91
N PRO A 22 22.77 23.45 -0.33
CA PRO A 22 21.88 24.45 0.26
C PRO A 22 20.85 25.02 -0.73
N ASP A 23 21.25 25.27 -1.96
CA ASP A 23 20.46 25.96 -2.97
C ASP A 23 19.59 25.01 -3.83
N ARG A 24 19.79 23.70 -3.69
CA ARG A 24 18.99 22.71 -4.42
C ARG A 24 17.56 22.67 -3.88
N THR A 25 16.60 22.53 -4.80
CA THR A 25 15.18 22.40 -4.43
C THR A 25 14.95 21.16 -3.59
N ALA A 26 14.40 21.34 -2.38
CA ALA A 26 13.95 20.27 -1.48
C ALA A 26 12.44 20.02 -1.64
N VAL A 27 11.65 21.08 -1.85
CA VAL A 27 10.19 21.01 -1.94
C VAL A 27 9.70 21.81 -3.14
N VAL A 28 8.77 21.23 -3.91
CA VAL A 28 7.94 21.92 -4.90
C VAL A 28 6.53 21.97 -4.38
N ASP A 29 6.00 23.19 -4.24
CA ASP A 29 4.60 23.46 -3.97
C ASP A 29 4.05 24.23 -5.17
N ALA A 30 2.77 24.10 -5.47
CA ALA A 30 2.13 24.77 -6.61
C ALA A 30 2.47 26.27 -6.73
N SER A 31 2.76 26.94 -5.61
CA SER A 31 3.06 28.36 -5.50
C SER A 31 4.55 28.70 -5.47
N ARG A 32 5.43 27.76 -5.07
CA ARG A 32 6.85 28.07 -4.83
C ARG A 32 7.76 26.82 -4.84
N ARG A 33 9.07 27.07 -4.98
CA ARG A 33 10.15 26.12 -4.74
C ARG A 33 10.86 26.51 -3.45
N ILE A 34 11.16 25.55 -2.61
CA ILE A 34 11.84 25.70 -1.32
C ILE A 34 13.15 24.94 -1.40
N THR A 35 14.25 25.57 -1.08
CA THR A 35 15.57 24.95 -1.07
C THR A 35 15.82 24.11 0.19
N TRP A 36 16.89 23.28 0.20
CA TRP A 36 17.28 22.54 1.40
C TRP A 36 17.63 23.47 2.55
N ALA A 37 18.29 24.62 2.29
CA ALA A 37 18.60 25.61 3.31
C ALA A 37 17.32 26.23 3.92
N GLU A 38 16.34 26.58 3.07
CA GLU A 38 15.06 27.13 3.54
C GLU A 38 14.24 26.08 4.32
N LEU A 39 14.21 24.83 3.84
CA LEU A 39 13.52 23.75 4.54
C LEU A 39 14.16 23.47 5.90
N ALA A 40 15.51 23.43 5.96
CA ALA A 40 16.24 23.25 7.23
C ALA A 40 15.91 24.34 8.23
N ARG A 41 15.81 25.62 7.79
CA ARG A 41 15.39 26.71 8.66
C ARG A 41 13.96 26.50 9.18
N LEU A 42 13.00 26.19 8.30
CA LEU A 42 11.61 25.94 8.71
C LEU A 42 11.52 24.79 9.73
N VAL A 43 12.26 23.70 9.49
CA VAL A 43 12.31 22.56 10.39
C VAL A 43 12.97 22.91 11.72
N SER A 44 14.05 23.70 11.71
CA SER A 44 14.74 24.15 12.92
C SER A 44 13.84 25.05 13.78
N ASP A 45 13.17 26.02 13.14
CA ASP A 45 12.22 26.93 13.82
C ASP A 45 11.06 26.12 14.45
N ARG A 46 10.56 25.11 13.72
CA ARG A 46 9.52 24.23 14.23
C ARG A 46 10.03 23.37 15.38
N THR A 47 11.22 22.77 15.25
CA THR A 47 11.87 21.97 16.29
C THR A 47 12.01 22.74 17.60
N ALA A 48 12.45 24.01 17.53
CA ALA A 48 12.58 24.87 18.70
C ALA A 48 11.25 25.15 19.42
N SER A 49 10.13 25.03 18.70
CA SER A 49 8.78 25.21 19.25
C SER A 49 8.11 23.91 19.75
N LEU A 50 8.74 22.75 19.55
CA LEU A 50 8.16 21.48 19.99
C LEU A 50 8.17 21.37 21.52
N LEU A 51 7.01 20.98 22.05
CA LEU A 51 6.91 20.58 23.44
C LEU A 51 7.51 19.19 23.61
N GLN A 52 8.36 19.04 24.60
CA GLN A 52 8.91 17.73 24.96
C GLN A 52 7.82 16.92 25.66
N PRO A 53 7.41 15.77 25.13
CA PRO A 53 6.48 14.89 25.83
C PRO A 53 7.17 14.31 27.10
N ALA A 54 6.38 13.74 27.99
CA ALA A 54 6.93 12.99 29.10
C ALA A 54 7.84 11.84 28.60
N PRO A 55 8.87 11.44 29.36
CA PRO A 55 9.76 10.36 28.94
C PRO A 55 9.01 9.09 28.55
N GLY A 56 9.35 8.52 27.40
CA GLY A 56 8.71 7.33 26.84
C GLY A 56 7.28 7.55 26.29
N ARG A 57 6.83 8.80 26.17
CA ARG A 57 5.52 9.14 25.58
C ARG A 57 5.71 9.84 24.23
N PRO A 58 4.83 9.61 23.24
CA PRO A 58 4.88 10.32 21.97
C PRO A 58 4.13 11.65 22.01
N ALA A 59 4.49 12.56 21.11
CA ALA A 59 3.63 13.65 20.69
C ALA A 59 2.47 13.12 19.85
N PHE A 60 1.43 13.95 19.60
CA PHE A 60 0.29 13.61 18.76
C PHE A 60 0.26 14.53 17.53
N LEU A 61 0.32 13.95 16.33
CA LEU A 61 0.41 14.67 15.07
C LEU A 61 -0.72 14.30 14.13
N ILE A 62 -1.33 15.32 13.51
CA ILE A 62 -2.35 15.17 12.46
C ILE A 62 -1.80 15.83 11.18
N PRO A 63 -0.80 15.21 10.51
CA PRO A 63 -0.10 15.84 9.41
C PRO A 63 -0.97 15.84 8.14
N LYS A 64 -1.12 17.01 7.52
CA LYS A 64 -1.73 17.17 6.20
C LYS A 64 -0.67 16.95 5.10
N PRO A 65 -1.06 16.62 3.86
CA PRO A 65 -0.13 16.52 2.74
C PRO A 65 0.23 17.91 2.17
N ASP A 66 0.69 18.79 3.04
CA ASP A 66 1.11 20.16 2.76
C ASP A 66 2.46 20.46 3.42
N LEU A 67 2.99 21.66 3.23
CA LEU A 67 4.28 22.06 3.77
C LEU A 67 4.32 21.98 5.30
N ASN A 68 3.26 22.40 5.98
CA ASN A 68 3.23 22.39 7.44
C ASN A 68 3.28 20.96 7.98
N GLY A 69 2.49 20.04 7.42
CA GLY A 69 2.52 18.63 7.81
C GLY A 69 3.86 17.95 7.50
N LEU A 70 4.51 18.33 6.39
CA LEU A 70 5.86 17.87 6.07
C LEU A 70 6.86 18.38 7.12
N VAL A 71 6.84 19.68 7.42
CA VAL A 71 7.73 20.30 8.42
C VAL A 71 7.52 19.72 9.81
N ASP A 72 6.26 19.45 10.21
CA ASP A 72 5.95 18.80 11.49
C ASP A 72 6.59 17.41 11.61
N ILE A 73 6.45 16.55 10.58
CA ILE A 73 7.06 15.22 10.56
C ILE A 73 8.59 15.32 10.63
N LEU A 74 9.16 16.20 9.82
CA LEU A 74 10.62 16.38 9.75
C LEU A 74 11.20 16.97 11.03
N ALA A 75 10.48 17.88 11.71
CA ALA A 75 10.90 18.44 12.99
C ALA A 75 10.92 17.37 14.09
N HIS A 76 9.92 16.48 14.17
CA HIS A 76 9.94 15.36 15.10
C HIS A 76 11.03 14.34 14.76
N TRP A 77 11.27 14.10 13.46
CA TRP A 77 12.40 13.29 13.02
C TRP A 77 13.74 13.86 13.46
N GLU A 78 14.04 15.14 13.19
CA GLU A 78 15.32 15.77 13.57
C GLU A 78 15.48 15.89 15.10
N ALA A 79 14.41 16.19 15.82
CA ALA A 79 14.43 16.32 17.28
C ALA A 79 14.51 14.98 18.04
N HIS A 80 14.41 13.84 17.35
CA HIS A 80 14.27 12.51 17.98
C HIS A 80 13.08 12.41 18.96
N ILE A 81 12.00 13.16 18.71
CA ILE A 81 10.78 13.12 19.50
C ILE A 81 9.80 12.15 18.84
N PRO A 82 9.44 11.03 19.50
CA PRO A 82 8.47 10.10 18.92
C PRO A 82 7.09 10.74 18.76
N ALA A 83 6.39 10.39 17.67
CA ALA A 83 5.05 10.94 17.43
C ALA A 83 4.07 9.87 16.95
N VAL A 84 2.82 9.94 17.45
CA VAL A 84 1.67 9.19 16.89
C VAL A 84 1.16 9.94 15.68
N LEU A 85 1.11 9.29 14.53
CA LEU A 85 0.58 9.87 13.30
C LEU A 85 -0.90 9.50 13.13
N VAL A 86 -1.76 10.51 13.08
CA VAL A 86 -3.22 10.35 12.96
C VAL A 86 -3.72 10.98 11.66
N SER A 87 -4.58 10.26 10.96
CA SER A 87 -5.12 10.74 9.69
C SER A 87 -6.02 11.97 9.87
N PRO A 88 -5.81 13.04 9.09
CA PRO A 88 -6.71 14.21 9.10
C PRO A 88 -8.09 13.91 8.49
N LYS A 89 -8.29 12.75 7.88
CA LYS A 89 -9.58 12.31 7.34
C LYS A 89 -10.50 11.68 8.39
N LEU A 90 -9.99 11.38 9.57
CA LEU A 90 -10.80 10.90 10.70
C LEU A 90 -11.59 12.04 11.28
N THR A 91 -12.79 11.75 11.79
CA THR A 91 -13.58 12.69 12.58
C THR A 91 -12.87 13.04 13.89
N SER A 92 -13.20 14.16 14.50
CA SER A 92 -12.62 14.54 15.81
C SER A 92 -12.83 13.46 16.86
N ALA A 93 -14.02 12.82 16.89
CA ALA A 93 -14.30 11.74 17.82
C ALA A 93 -13.41 10.50 17.61
N GLU A 94 -13.13 10.13 16.36
CA GLU A 94 -12.19 9.03 16.03
C GLU A 94 -10.74 9.41 16.41
N GLN A 95 -10.33 10.65 16.18
CA GLN A 95 -9.01 11.15 16.58
C GLN A 95 -8.84 11.13 18.10
N ASP A 96 -9.85 11.58 18.84
CA ASP A 96 -9.87 11.57 20.31
C ASP A 96 -9.88 10.14 20.87
N ALA A 97 -10.59 9.21 20.21
CA ALA A 97 -10.57 7.80 20.58
C ALA A 97 -9.17 7.18 20.40
N LEU A 98 -8.47 7.49 19.30
CA LEU A 98 -7.09 7.02 19.09
C LEU A 98 -6.12 7.62 20.10
N LYS A 99 -6.30 8.91 20.45
CA LYS A 99 -5.50 9.57 21.49
C LYS A 99 -5.74 8.92 22.84
N SER A 100 -7.00 8.75 23.24
CA SER A 100 -7.37 8.09 24.51
C SER A 100 -6.82 6.67 24.57
N HIS A 101 -6.86 5.94 23.45
CA HIS A 101 -6.26 4.61 23.38
C HIS A 101 -4.73 4.66 23.58
N ALA A 102 -4.02 5.57 22.90
CA ALA A 102 -2.58 5.76 23.10
C ALA A 102 -2.23 6.17 24.54
N ASP A 103 -3.03 7.05 25.15
CA ASP A 103 -2.83 7.51 26.53
C ASP A 103 -3.09 6.39 27.55
N SER A 104 -3.96 5.42 27.25
CA SER A 104 -4.27 4.28 28.12
C SER A 104 -3.16 3.21 28.17
N ILE A 105 -2.21 3.23 27.25
CA ILE A 105 -1.08 2.28 27.24
C ILE A 105 -0.06 2.73 28.29
N ALA A 106 0.17 1.90 29.30
CA ALA A 106 1.04 2.23 30.43
C ALA A 106 2.54 2.14 30.08
N GLU A 107 2.90 1.20 29.19
CA GLU A 107 4.28 0.91 28.80
C GLU A 107 4.91 2.11 28.07
N PRO A 108 6.16 2.47 28.40
CA PRO A 108 6.87 3.48 27.63
C PRO A 108 7.22 2.97 26.23
N LEU A 109 7.34 3.88 25.26
CA LEU A 109 7.89 3.55 23.97
C LEU A 109 9.37 3.17 24.07
N PRO A 110 9.82 2.17 23.30
CA PRO A 110 11.24 1.81 23.26
C PRO A 110 12.09 2.93 22.67
N ASP A 111 13.36 2.97 23.07
CA ASP A 111 14.34 3.90 22.52
C ASP A 111 14.46 3.73 21.00
N GLY A 112 14.74 4.83 20.30
CA GLY A 112 14.83 4.84 18.85
C GLY A 112 13.49 4.85 18.12
N THR A 113 12.35 4.86 18.83
CA THR A 113 11.02 5.06 18.22
C THR A 113 10.99 6.41 17.50
N ALA A 114 10.58 6.39 16.22
CA ALA A 114 10.32 7.60 15.45
C ALA A 114 8.83 7.92 15.38
N PHE A 115 8.04 6.96 14.91
CA PHE A 115 6.61 7.16 14.75
C PHE A 115 5.82 5.94 15.20
N VAL A 116 4.60 6.20 15.67
CA VAL A 116 3.58 5.18 15.92
C VAL A 116 2.46 5.40 14.91
N VAL A 117 2.10 4.35 14.17
CA VAL A 117 1.03 4.39 13.17
C VAL A 117 -0.01 3.34 13.51
N PHE A 118 -1.27 3.77 13.61
CA PHE A 118 -2.36 2.85 13.85
C PHE A 118 -2.71 2.04 12.60
N THR A 119 -2.71 0.70 12.75
CA THR A 119 -3.16 -0.22 11.69
C THR A 119 -4.67 -0.41 11.76
N SER A 120 -5.32 -0.52 10.60
CA SER A 120 -6.73 -0.93 10.54
C SER A 120 -6.83 -2.42 10.89
N GLY A 121 -7.11 -2.73 12.15
CA GLY A 121 -7.39 -4.11 12.56
C GLY A 121 -8.72 -4.60 11.99
N THR A 122 -8.77 -5.85 11.53
CA THR A 122 -10.01 -6.48 11.03
C THR A 122 -10.97 -6.88 12.17
N THR A 123 -10.54 -6.85 13.43
CA THR A 123 -11.24 -7.44 14.56
C THR A 123 -11.22 -6.59 15.85
N GLY A 124 -11.27 -5.26 15.76
CA GLY A 124 -11.32 -4.44 16.98
C GLY A 124 -10.60 -3.10 16.90
N LEU A 125 -10.15 -2.60 18.04
CA LEU A 125 -9.39 -1.34 18.12
C LEU A 125 -8.13 -1.40 17.26
N PRO A 126 -7.80 -0.32 16.53
CA PRO A 126 -6.58 -0.22 15.71
C PRO A 126 -5.34 -0.49 16.57
N LYS A 127 -4.38 -1.25 16.01
CA LYS A 127 -3.13 -1.61 16.70
C LYS A 127 -2.08 -0.53 16.45
N PRO A 128 -1.46 0.05 17.50
CA PRO A 128 -0.41 1.05 17.35
C PRO A 128 0.96 0.40 17.04
N ALA A 129 1.36 0.39 15.78
CA ALA A 129 2.63 -0.15 15.33
C ALA A 129 3.78 0.84 15.58
N ILE A 130 4.86 0.38 16.20
CA ILE A 130 6.03 1.19 16.56
C ILE A 130 7.05 1.11 15.42
N LEU A 131 7.28 2.23 14.75
CA LEU A 131 8.27 2.37 13.69
C LEU A 131 9.51 3.06 14.26
N THR A 132 10.66 2.38 14.19
CA THR A 132 11.93 2.94 14.67
C THR A 132 12.62 3.75 13.57
N ARG A 133 13.52 4.63 13.97
CA ARG A 133 14.39 5.36 13.03
C ARG A 133 15.21 4.38 12.16
N GLU A 134 15.66 3.28 12.77
CA GLU A 134 16.43 2.25 12.08
C GLU A 134 15.59 1.56 11.01
N SER A 135 14.38 1.10 11.36
CA SER A 135 13.49 0.40 10.43
C SER A 135 13.07 1.29 9.25
N LEU A 136 12.71 2.55 9.52
CA LEU A 136 12.35 3.52 8.46
C LEU A 136 13.55 3.89 7.58
N THR A 137 14.74 4.00 8.15
CA THR A 137 15.97 4.24 7.39
C THR A 137 16.29 3.04 6.48
N ALA A 138 16.15 1.83 7.00
CA ALA A 138 16.37 0.59 6.23
C ALA A 138 15.42 0.49 5.04
N ASP A 139 14.10 0.70 5.25
CA ASP A 139 13.10 0.72 4.18
C ASP A 139 13.44 1.78 3.13
N ALA A 140 13.64 3.03 3.55
CA ALA A 140 13.90 4.14 2.64
C ALA A 140 15.13 3.90 1.76
N ARG A 141 16.26 3.48 2.36
CA ARG A 141 17.50 3.19 1.61
C ARG A 141 17.37 1.99 0.68
N ALA A 142 16.67 0.93 1.09
CA ALA A 142 16.42 -0.22 0.25
C ALA A 142 15.57 0.15 -0.96
N MET A 143 14.53 0.95 -0.76
CA MET A 143 13.68 1.46 -1.84
C MET A 143 14.42 2.41 -2.77
N VAL A 144 15.22 3.34 -2.26
CA VAL A 144 16.06 4.23 -3.09
C VAL A 144 16.93 3.41 -4.05
N ARG A 145 17.56 2.34 -3.55
CA ARG A 145 18.36 1.43 -4.41
C ARG A 145 17.49 0.69 -5.43
N ALA A 146 16.36 0.12 -5.02
CA ALA A 146 15.48 -0.65 -5.91
C ALA A 146 14.89 0.22 -7.03
N LEU A 147 14.58 1.47 -6.74
CA LEU A 147 14.06 2.45 -7.70
C LEU A 147 15.17 3.15 -8.50
N ARG A 148 16.45 2.93 -8.15
CA ARG A 148 17.61 3.64 -8.75
C ARG A 148 17.50 5.16 -8.60
N MET A 149 16.94 5.60 -7.50
CA MET A 149 16.71 7.02 -7.24
C MET A 149 18.03 7.77 -7.02
N THR A 150 18.00 9.01 -7.45
CA THR A 150 19.09 9.99 -7.31
C THR A 150 18.57 11.27 -6.67
N SER A 151 19.47 12.18 -6.37
CA SER A 151 19.11 13.50 -5.86
C SER A 151 18.40 14.40 -6.89
N SER A 152 18.44 14.06 -8.18
CA SER A 152 17.73 14.79 -9.25
C SER A 152 16.25 14.40 -9.38
N ASP A 153 15.82 13.35 -8.69
CA ASP A 153 14.44 12.86 -8.77
C ASP A 153 13.46 13.75 -8.00
N VAL A 154 12.20 13.70 -8.43
CA VAL A 154 11.09 14.41 -7.80
C VAL A 154 10.00 13.40 -7.44
N LEU A 155 9.67 13.29 -6.15
CA LEU A 155 8.64 12.40 -5.63
C LEU A 155 7.38 13.17 -5.29
N GLN A 156 6.24 12.75 -5.85
CA GLN A 156 4.95 13.35 -5.49
C GLN A 156 4.42 12.77 -4.18
N LEU A 157 4.11 13.65 -3.21
CA LEU A 157 3.39 13.28 -1.98
C LEU A 157 1.89 13.14 -2.28
N SER A 158 1.50 12.05 -2.92
CA SER A 158 0.12 11.75 -3.33
C SER A 158 -0.68 10.99 -2.27
N LEU A 159 0.00 10.41 -1.28
CA LEU A 159 -0.60 9.65 -0.19
C LEU A 159 -0.52 10.40 1.13
N SER A 160 -1.44 10.05 2.06
CA SER A 160 -1.47 10.68 3.39
C SER A 160 -0.16 10.44 4.16
N PRO A 161 0.50 11.49 4.65
CA PRO A 161 1.72 11.37 5.46
C PRO A 161 1.46 10.74 6.84
N ALA A 162 0.21 10.65 7.28
CA ALA A 162 -0.20 9.93 8.48
C ALA A 162 -0.29 8.41 8.29
N ARG A 163 0.02 7.91 7.11
CA ARG A 163 0.07 6.48 6.78
C ARG A 163 1.45 6.15 6.22
N VAL A 164 1.86 4.89 6.38
CA VAL A 164 3.21 4.46 5.94
C VAL A 164 3.48 4.68 4.46
N GLY A 165 2.45 4.67 3.60
CA GLY A 165 2.62 4.99 2.18
C GLY A 165 3.12 6.42 1.94
N GLY A 166 2.51 7.42 2.59
CA GLY A 166 2.95 8.82 2.50
C GLY A 166 4.22 9.09 3.31
N LEU A 167 4.33 8.52 4.52
CA LEU A 167 5.55 8.59 5.32
C LEU A 167 6.76 8.02 4.55
N GLY A 168 6.59 6.88 3.88
CA GLY A 168 7.62 6.26 3.05
C GLY A 168 8.09 7.16 1.89
N ILE A 169 7.20 7.96 1.28
CA ILE A 169 7.60 8.96 0.28
C ILE A 169 8.54 9.99 0.91
N ILE A 170 8.19 10.53 2.08
CA ILE A 170 9.01 11.50 2.81
C ILE A 170 10.39 10.92 3.16
N MET A 171 10.41 9.71 3.71
CA MET A 171 11.67 9.05 4.10
C MET A 171 12.57 8.73 2.90
N ARG A 172 12.00 8.30 1.76
CA ARG A 172 12.76 8.05 0.51
C ARG A 172 13.35 9.33 -0.04
N THR A 173 12.56 10.42 -0.04
CA THR A 173 13.05 11.75 -0.45
C THR A 173 14.25 12.17 0.39
N LEU A 174 14.17 12.03 1.70
CA LEU A 174 15.26 12.35 2.62
C LEU A 174 16.49 11.44 2.38
N ALA A 175 16.27 10.13 2.18
CA ALA A 175 17.35 9.17 1.95
C ALA A 175 18.09 9.38 0.61
N ALA A 176 17.37 9.80 -0.45
CA ALA A 176 17.94 10.12 -1.75
C ALA A 176 18.49 11.55 -1.83
N GLY A 177 18.12 12.42 -0.89
CA GLY A 177 18.32 13.86 -0.99
C GLY A 177 17.60 14.46 -2.18
N SER A 178 16.50 13.89 -2.64
CA SER A 178 15.72 14.29 -3.81
C SER A 178 14.67 15.37 -3.47
N THR A 179 13.85 15.76 -4.43
CA THR A 179 12.81 16.77 -4.24
C THR A 179 11.47 16.11 -3.92
N ILE A 180 10.69 16.68 -2.99
CA ILE A 180 9.30 16.29 -2.75
C ILE A 180 8.35 17.30 -3.40
N ALA A 181 7.41 16.83 -4.22
CA ALA A 181 6.35 17.66 -4.81
C ALA A 181 5.08 17.50 -3.95
N LEU A 182 4.62 18.61 -3.39
CA LEU A 182 3.40 18.68 -2.60
C LEU A 182 2.19 18.91 -3.52
N SER A 183 1.13 18.17 -3.27
CA SER A 183 -0.15 18.37 -3.97
C SER A 183 -1.26 18.52 -2.94
N PRO A 184 -2.06 19.58 -2.97
CA PRO A 184 -3.16 19.79 -2.06
C PRO A 184 -4.33 18.83 -2.38
N GLY A 185 -4.16 17.57 -2.00
CA GLY A 185 -5.09 16.49 -2.27
C GLY A 185 -4.91 15.84 -3.64
N PHE A 186 -5.35 14.59 -3.74
CA PHE A 186 -5.35 13.85 -5.00
C PHE A 186 -6.56 14.21 -5.87
N SER A 187 -6.32 14.37 -7.17
CA SER A 187 -7.36 14.52 -8.20
C SER A 187 -6.94 13.76 -9.45
N GLY A 188 -7.68 12.71 -9.80
CA GLY A 188 -7.38 11.91 -11.00
C GLY A 188 -7.39 12.76 -12.27
N ALA A 189 -8.31 13.70 -12.40
CA ALA A 189 -8.39 14.59 -13.56
C ALA A 189 -7.15 15.50 -13.73
N ARG A 190 -6.58 16.00 -12.62
CA ARG A 190 -5.42 16.92 -12.64
C ARG A 190 -4.07 16.23 -12.47
N PHE A 191 -4.08 14.91 -12.21
CA PHE A 191 -2.85 14.18 -11.92
C PHE A 191 -1.80 14.28 -13.04
N PRO A 192 -2.14 14.08 -14.34
CA PRO A 192 -1.17 14.22 -15.44
C PRO A 192 -0.55 15.63 -15.53
N GLU A 193 -1.37 16.67 -15.36
CA GLU A 193 -0.92 18.06 -15.36
C GLU A 193 0.04 18.33 -14.20
N THR A 194 -0.29 17.84 -13.00
CA THR A 194 0.54 17.99 -11.81
C THR A 194 1.90 17.33 -11.99
N LEU A 195 1.94 16.10 -12.55
CA LEU A 195 3.20 15.40 -12.84
C LEU A 195 4.08 16.21 -13.79
N ALA A 196 3.49 16.76 -14.85
CA ALA A 196 4.22 17.53 -15.85
C ALA A 196 4.72 18.86 -15.30
N ARG A 197 3.85 19.60 -14.58
CA ARG A 197 4.17 20.92 -14.01
C ARG A 197 5.32 20.84 -13.01
N ASP A 198 5.29 19.83 -12.14
CA ASP A 198 6.24 19.71 -11.04
C ASP A 198 7.48 18.87 -11.40
N GLY A 199 7.53 18.31 -12.62
CA GLY A 199 8.62 17.47 -13.11
C GLY A 199 8.75 16.17 -12.34
N VAL A 200 7.63 15.56 -11.91
CA VAL A 200 7.59 14.38 -11.06
C VAL A 200 8.18 13.17 -11.78
N THR A 201 9.18 12.55 -11.18
CA THR A 201 9.80 11.32 -11.71
C THR A 201 9.22 10.06 -11.06
N PHE A 202 8.76 10.13 -9.81
CA PHE A 202 8.11 9.03 -9.11
C PHE A 202 6.82 9.50 -8.42
N ALA A 203 5.75 8.74 -8.59
CA ALA A 203 4.51 8.90 -7.85
C ALA A 203 4.12 7.59 -7.14
N SER A 204 3.29 7.66 -6.11
CA SER A 204 2.75 6.47 -5.42
C SER A 204 1.25 6.57 -5.37
N LEU A 205 0.55 5.56 -5.87
CA LEU A 205 -0.91 5.50 -5.91
C LEU A 205 -1.41 4.15 -5.37
N VAL A 206 -2.67 4.12 -4.99
CA VAL A 206 -3.41 2.86 -4.84
C VAL A 206 -4.13 2.53 -6.15
N PRO A 207 -4.51 1.27 -6.42
CA PRO A 207 -5.15 0.88 -7.69
C PRO A 207 -6.36 1.73 -8.07
N ALA A 208 -7.24 2.06 -7.11
CA ALA A 208 -8.41 2.91 -7.34
C ALA A 208 -8.06 4.33 -7.80
N MET A 209 -6.95 4.89 -7.30
CA MET A 209 -6.47 6.21 -7.74
C MET A 209 -5.99 6.16 -9.19
N LEU A 210 -5.25 5.11 -9.56
CA LEU A 210 -4.81 4.93 -10.96
C LEU A 210 -6.01 4.72 -11.88
N ALA A 211 -7.01 3.96 -11.47
CA ALA A 211 -8.25 3.78 -12.24
C ALA A 211 -8.94 5.13 -12.51
N ASP A 212 -9.10 5.98 -11.48
CA ASP A 212 -9.68 7.32 -11.61
C ASP A 212 -8.85 8.23 -12.57
N VAL A 213 -7.52 8.12 -12.52
CA VAL A 213 -6.64 8.85 -13.46
C VAL A 213 -6.88 8.40 -14.90
N LEU A 214 -6.87 7.08 -15.15
CA LEU A 214 -6.99 6.52 -16.50
C LEU A 214 -8.38 6.78 -17.12
N GLU A 215 -9.43 6.73 -16.31
CA GLU A 215 -10.79 7.01 -16.72
C GLU A 215 -11.00 8.48 -17.09
N ARG A 216 -10.50 9.40 -16.25
CA ARG A 216 -10.66 10.85 -16.48
C ARG A 216 -9.74 11.41 -17.55
N ASN A 217 -8.70 10.69 -17.93
CA ASN A 217 -7.70 11.12 -18.92
C ASN A 217 -7.47 10.02 -19.97
N PRO A 218 -8.46 9.75 -20.86
CA PRO A 218 -8.39 8.64 -21.81
C PRO A 218 -7.19 8.75 -22.77
N ASP A 219 -6.78 9.96 -23.10
CA ASP A 219 -5.68 10.23 -24.04
C ASP A 219 -4.33 10.39 -23.35
N TRP A 220 -4.28 10.35 -22.03
CA TRP A 220 -3.02 10.51 -21.30
C TRP A 220 -2.02 9.40 -21.65
N ARG A 221 -0.83 9.82 -21.96
CA ARG A 221 0.36 8.96 -22.20
C ARG A 221 1.46 9.37 -21.23
N ASN A 222 2.41 8.45 -21.01
CA ASN A 222 3.51 8.71 -20.11
C ASN A 222 4.31 9.95 -20.49
N PRO A 223 4.47 10.94 -19.59
CA PRO A 223 5.43 12.01 -19.81
C PRO A 223 6.86 11.48 -19.73
N PRO A 224 7.79 11.93 -20.62
CA PRO A 224 9.14 11.37 -20.72
C PRO A 224 9.96 11.35 -19.43
N HIS A 225 9.68 12.25 -18.50
CA HIS A 225 10.40 12.35 -17.23
C HIS A 225 9.88 11.40 -16.14
N LEU A 226 8.70 10.81 -16.30
CA LEU A 226 8.14 9.90 -15.30
C LEU A 226 8.84 8.53 -15.37
N SER A 227 9.58 8.20 -14.32
CA SER A 227 10.33 6.94 -14.21
C SER A 227 9.44 5.78 -13.78
N ALA A 228 8.58 5.97 -12.78
CA ALA A 228 7.59 4.97 -12.37
C ALA A 228 6.45 5.54 -11.50
N ILE A 229 5.31 4.87 -11.56
CA ILE A 229 4.24 4.97 -10.57
C ILE A 229 4.28 3.70 -9.72
N LEU A 230 4.45 3.86 -8.41
CA LEU A 230 4.40 2.77 -7.44
C LEU A 230 2.95 2.48 -7.11
N ILE A 231 2.52 1.23 -7.28
CA ILE A 231 1.18 0.79 -6.95
C ILE A 231 1.24 -0.20 -5.79
N GLY A 232 0.54 0.12 -4.70
CA GLY A 232 0.50 -0.72 -3.50
C GLY A 232 -0.77 -0.55 -2.67
N GLY A 233 -0.80 -1.22 -1.53
CA GLY A 233 -1.88 -1.11 -0.55
C GLY A 233 -3.14 -1.93 -0.85
N ALA A 234 -3.28 -2.47 -2.07
CA ALA A 234 -4.36 -3.37 -2.48
C ALA A 234 -3.90 -4.22 -3.68
N PRO A 235 -4.59 -5.33 -4.01
CA PRO A 235 -4.36 -6.09 -5.23
C PRO A 235 -4.48 -5.19 -6.47
N PHE A 236 -3.54 -5.36 -7.41
CA PHE A 236 -3.51 -4.57 -8.64
C PHE A 236 -4.16 -5.35 -9.79
N PRO A 237 -5.34 -4.93 -10.28
CA PRO A 237 -6.07 -5.64 -11.33
C PRO A 237 -5.28 -5.72 -12.65
N ASP A 238 -5.27 -6.90 -13.27
CA ASP A 238 -4.54 -7.15 -14.53
C ASP A 238 -5.01 -6.24 -15.66
N ARG A 239 -6.29 -5.91 -15.71
CA ARG A 239 -6.87 -4.96 -16.66
C ARG A 239 -6.23 -3.57 -16.54
N LEU A 240 -6.06 -3.05 -15.32
CA LEU A 240 -5.42 -1.75 -15.11
C LEU A 240 -3.93 -1.80 -15.48
N ARG A 241 -3.26 -2.92 -15.22
CA ARG A 241 -1.86 -3.13 -15.62
C ARG A 241 -1.72 -3.09 -17.13
N ALA A 242 -2.54 -3.87 -17.84
CA ALA A 242 -2.53 -3.92 -19.31
C ALA A 242 -2.83 -2.55 -19.92
N GLU A 243 -3.79 -1.82 -19.37
CA GLU A 243 -4.14 -0.47 -19.83
C GLU A 243 -2.99 0.53 -19.60
N ALA A 244 -2.35 0.51 -18.43
CA ALA A 244 -1.18 1.35 -18.15
C ALA A 244 -0.04 1.03 -19.12
N ALA A 245 0.27 -0.25 -19.35
CA ALA A 245 1.32 -0.67 -20.29
C ALA A 245 1.01 -0.23 -21.72
N ARG A 246 -0.25 -0.36 -22.18
CA ARG A 246 -0.70 0.10 -23.51
C ARG A 246 -0.50 1.60 -23.70
N ARG A 247 -0.62 2.40 -22.63
CA ARG A 247 -0.37 3.85 -22.62
C ARG A 247 1.09 4.22 -22.38
N GLY A 248 1.99 3.22 -22.21
CA GLY A 248 3.40 3.43 -21.91
C GLY A 248 3.65 3.97 -20.49
N ILE A 249 2.68 3.84 -19.58
CA ILE A 249 2.79 4.30 -18.19
C ILE A 249 3.58 3.27 -17.38
N PRO A 250 4.74 3.64 -16.80
CA PRO A 250 5.59 2.71 -16.08
C PRO A 250 5.02 2.43 -14.69
N ILE A 251 4.66 1.18 -14.43
CA ILE A 251 4.10 0.73 -13.16
C ILE A 251 5.07 -0.21 -12.44
N MET A 252 5.32 0.05 -11.17
CA MET A 252 5.99 -0.88 -10.27
C MET A 252 5.04 -1.24 -9.12
N THR A 253 4.75 -2.53 -8.96
CA THR A 253 3.95 -3.01 -7.82
C THR A 253 4.80 -3.12 -6.57
N THR A 254 4.20 -2.80 -5.42
CA THR A 254 4.87 -2.87 -4.13
C THR A 254 4.07 -3.73 -3.16
N TYR A 255 4.77 -4.56 -2.40
CA TYR A 255 4.22 -5.26 -1.27
C TYR A 255 4.84 -4.72 0.02
N GLY A 256 3.98 -4.43 0.97
CA GLY A 256 4.37 -3.94 2.28
C GLY A 256 3.18 -3.61 3.15
N MET A 257 3.46 -3.28 4.39
CA MET A 257 2.46 -3.03 5.42
C MET A 257 3.01 -2.05 6.45
N THR A 258 2.18 -1.66 7.41
CA THR A 258 2.62 -0.75 8.47
C THR A 258 3.80 -1.34 9.24
N GLU A 259 3.78 -2.64 9.47
CA GLU A 259 4.78 -3.42 10.19
C GLU A 259 6.15 -3.50 9.48
N THR A 260 6.23 -3.04 8.23
CA THR A 260 7.50 -2.96 7.46
C THR A 260 7.89 -1.52 7.11
N GLY A 261 7.30 -0.54 7.79
CA GLY A 261 7.58 0.88 7.55
C GLY A 261 6.95 1.44 6.27
N SER A 262 6.76 0.65 5.24
CA SER A 262 6.06 0.95 3.97
C SER A 262 6.15 -0.22 3.01
N THR A 263 7.36 -0.65 2.62
CA THR A 263 7.59 -1.61 1.55
C THR A 263 8.56 -2.69 1.99
N SER A 264 8.34 -3.93 1.59
CA SER A 264 9.24 -5.06 1.84
C SER A 264 9.65 -5.79 0.56
N ALA A 265 8.87 -5.63 -0.50
CA ALA A 265 9.20 -6.13 -1.84
C ALA A 265 8.62 -5.19 -2.91
N VAL A 266 9.22 -5.15 -4.09
CA VAL A 266 8.81 -4.31 -5.22
C VAL A 266 9.10 -5.05 -6.52
N SER A 267 8.26 -4.89 -7.56
CA SER A 267 8.55 -5.47 -8.87
C SER A 267 9.84 -4.88 -9.46
N ALA A 268 10.58 -5.67 -10.24
CA ALA A 268 11.84 -5.23 -10.82
C ALA A 268 11.65 -3.98 -11.70
N TYR A 269 12.59 -3.05 -11.62
CA TYR A 269 12.52 -1.78 -12.37
C TYR A 269 12.40 -1.99 -13.88
N GLU A 270 13.05 -3.03 -14.42
CA GLU A 270 13.05 -3.40 -15.83
C GLU A 270 11.66 -3.85 -16.31
N THR A 271 10.81 -4.35 -15.42
CA THR A 271 9.47 -4.88 -15.74
C THR A 271 8.36 -3.83 -15.65
N ARG A 272 8.69 -2.56 -15.41
CA ARG A 272 7.71 -1.50 -15.16
C ARG A 272 6.73 -1.20 -16.30
N LEU A 273 7.01 -1.68 -17.50
CA LEU A 273 6.12 -1.61 -18.67
C LEU A 273 5.48 -2.96 -19.02
N SER A 274 5.60 -3.96 -18.15
CA SER A 274 5.00 -5.29 -18.39
C SER A 274 3.47 -5.22 -18.38
N PRO A 275 2.80 -5.73 -19.40
CA PRO A 275 1.34 -5.82 -19.43
C PRO A 275 0.79 -6.98 -18.56
N VAL A 276 1.67 -7.86 -18.10
CA VAL A 276 1.33 -9.03 -17.28
C VAL A 276 1.87 -8.89 -15.86
N PRO A 277 1.23 -9.52 -14.87
CA PRO A 277 1.74 -9.55 -13.50
C PRO A 277 3.16 -10.13 -13.44
N VAL A 278 4.00 -9.49 -12.61
CA VAL A 278 5.35 -9.95 -12.28
C VAL A 278 5.45 -10.08 -10.77
N GLY A 279 6.30 -11.00 -10.30
CA GLY A 279 6.54 -11.15 -8.87
C GLY A 279 7.27 -9.93 -8.29
N GLU A 280 7.03 -9.64 -7.01
CA GLU A 280 7.76 -8.63 -6.28
C GLU A 280 9.09 -9.21 -5.76
N VAL A 281 10.17 -8.51 -6.02
CA VAL A 281 11.52 -8.85 -5.55
C VAL A 281 11.69 -8.32 -4.13
N PRO A 282 12.10 -9.16 -3.17
CA PRO A 282 12.40 -8.71 -1.82
C PRO A 282 13.42 -7.55 -1.81
N LEU A 283 13.18 -6.54 -1.01
CA LEU A 283 14.12 -5.44 -0.82
C LEU A 283 15.42 -5.93 -0.19
N ALA A 284 16.51 -5.23 -0.47
CA ALA A 284 17.83 -5.57 0.08
C ALA A 284 17.79 -5.67 1.62
N GLY A 285 18.22 -6.81 2.14
CA GLY A 285 18.18 -7.15 3.57
C GLY A 285 16.87 -7.77 4.04
N THR A 286 15.87 -7.94 3.16
CA THR A 286 14.62 -8.65 3.47
C THR A 286 14.67 -10.07 2.96
N SER A 287 14.20 -11.00 3.79
CA SER A 287 14.03 -12.40 3.46
C SER A 287 12.58 -12.81 3.65
N PHE A 288 12.09 -13.69 2.79
CA PHE A 288 10.76 -14.29 2.89
C PHE A 288 10.86 -15.82 3.01
N ARG A 289 9.92 -16.40 3.73
CA ARG A 289 9.62 -17.83 3.73
C ARG A 289 8.11 -18.03 3.79
N THR A 290 7.65 -19.22 3.44
CA THR A 290 6.26 -19.61 3.64
C THR A 290 6.17 -20.66 4.75
N VAL A 291 5.19 -20.50 5.64
CA VAL A 291 4.83 -21.48 6.66
C VAL A 291 3.33 -21.73 6.48
N ASP A 292 2.96 -22.96 6.17
CA ASP A 292 1.57 -23.38 5.89
C ASP A 292 0.86 -22.49 4.83
N GLY A 293 1.65 -22.01 3.85
CA GLY A 293 1.16 -21.12 2.78
C GLY A 293 1.06 -19.65 3.17
N VAL A 294 1.42 -19.30 4.41
CA VAL A 294 1.46 -17.91 4.90
C VAL A 294 2.86 -17.33 4.70
N LEU A 295 2.95 -16.13 4.17
CA LEU A 295 4.21 -15.42 4.04
C LEU A 295 4.70 -14.94 5.42
N CYS A 296 5.93 -15.29 5.74
CA CYS A 296 6.69 -14.73 6.85
C CYS A 296 7.86 -13.94 6.30
N LEU A 297 8.15 -12.80 6.91
CA LEU A 297 9.27 -11.96 6.51
C LEU A 297 10.21 -11.65 7.67
N LYS A 298 11.49 -11.42 7.33
CA LYS A 298 12.55 -11.01 8.24
C LYS A 298 13.38 -9.94 7.56
N GLY A 299 13.72 -8.88 8.29
CA GLY A 299 14.58 -7.82 7.75
C GLY A 299 14.66 -6.61 8.67
N PRO A 300 15.61 -5.69 8.38
CA PRO A 300 15.85 -4.51 9.23
C PRO A 300 14.73 -3.46 9.14
N MET A 301 13.80 -3.56 8.19
CA MET A 301 12.65 -2.66 8.07
C MET A 301 11.50 -3.06 9.00
N LEU A 302 11.59 -4.21 9.69
CA LEU A 302 10.54 -4.62 10.61
C LEU A 302 10.36 -3.62 11.76
N PHE A 303 9.11 -3.38 12.10
CA PHE A 303 8.70 -2.58 13.25
C PHE A 303 9.20 -3.18 14.57
N ALA A 304 9.24 -2.39 15.64
CA ALA A 304 9.62 -2.88 16.96
C ALA A 304 8.53 -3.69 17.68
N GLY A 305 7.33 -3.72 17.12
CA GLY A 305 6.15 -4.39 17.68
C GLY A 305 4.96 -3.45 17.78
N TYR A 306 3.90 -3.91 18.42
CA TYR A 306 2.76 -3.07 18.73
C TYR A 306 2.89 -2.51 20.15
N TRP A 307 2.63 -1.23 20.32
CA TRP A 307 2.73 -0.57 21.63
C TRP A 307 1.74 -1.19 22.64
N GLY A 308 2.26 -1.58 23.80
CA GLY A 308 1.49 -2.26 24.84
C GLY A 308 1.16 -3.74 24.55
N ARG A 309 1.81 -4.34 23.54
CA ARG A 309 1.60 -5.76 23.19
C ARG A 309 2.92 -6.42 22.77
N PRO A 310 3.09 -7.73 23.03
CA PRO A 310 4.23 -8.47 22.50
C PRO A 310 4.30 -8.33 20.97
N ALA A 311 5.51 -8.20 20.44
CA ALA A 311 5.73 -8.24 18.99
C ALA A 311 5.42 -9.66 18.48
N PRO A 312 4.61 -9.83 17.43
CA PRO A 312 4.35 -11.14 16.83
C PRO A 312 5.52 -11.56 15.92
N VAL A 313 6.72 -11.57 16.51
CA VAL A 313 7.97 -11.91 15.83
C VAL A 313 8.60 -13.09 16.54
N HIS A 314 8.81 -14.19 15.84
CA HIS A 314 9.42 -15.42 16.35
C HIS A 314 10.73 -15.68 15.61
N ASP A 315 11.83 -15.79 16.32
CA ASP A 315 13.20 -15.97 15.77
C ASP A 315 13.57 -14.90 14.70
N GLY A 316 13.05 -13.70 14.85
CA GLY A 316 13.21 -12.60 13.91
C GLY A 316 12.29 -12.66 12.68
N TRP A 317 11.36 -13.62 12.61
CA TRP A 317 10.35 -13.75 11.56
C TRP A 317 9.01 -13.19 12.02
N PHE A 318 8.45 -12.33 11.19
CA PHE A 318 7.11 -11.76 11.34
C PHE A 318 6.14 -12.49 10.40
N GLU A 319 5.05 -13.02 10.95
CA GLU A 319 3.97 -13.62 10.16
C GLU A 319 3.04 -12.51 9.64
N THR A 320 2.96 -12.37 8.31
CA THR A 320 2.25 -11.25 7.69
C THR A 320 0.73 -11.37 7.73
N GLY A 321 0.22 -12.59 7.88
CA GLY A 321 -1.18 -12.92 7.67
C GLY A 321 -1.61 -12.88 6.20
N ASP A 322 -0.65 -12.80 5.27
CA ASP A 322 -0.90 -12.89 3.83
C ASP A 322 -0.49 -14.27 3.32
N ALA A 323 -1.37 -14.92 2.56
CA ALA A 323 -1.03 -16.10 1.79
C ALA A 323 -0.20 -15.70 0.57
N GLY A 324 0.81 -16.50 0.23
CA GLY A 324 1.64 -16.20 -0.92
C GLY A 324 2.58 -17.34 -1.30
N LEU A 325 3.26 -17.15 -2.43
CA LEU A 325 4.22 -18.09 -2.98
C LEU A 325 5.57 -17.39 -3.15
N ILE A 326 6.64 -18.18 -3.07
CA ILE A 326 7.99 -17.75 -3.43
C ILE A 326 8.35 -18.48 -4.72
N ASN A 327 8.62 -17.73 -5.77
CA ASN A 327 9.01 -18.26 -7.07
C ASN A 327 10.46 -18.74 -7.07
N HIS A 328 10.86 -19.53 -8.09
CA HIS A 328 12.23 -20.04 -8.21
C HIS A 328 13.30 -18.95 -8.32
N ASP A 329 12.94 -17.77 -8.83
CA ASP A 329 13.81 -16.60 -8.90
C ASP A 329 13.90 -15.79 -7.60
N GLY A 330 13.22 -16.26 -6.54
CA GLY A 330 13.15 -15.60 -5.25
C GLY A 330 12.13 -14.46 -5.16
N SER A 331 11.45 -14.11 -6.25
CA SER A 331 10.35 -13.16 -6.20
C SER A 331 9.15 -13.76 -5.46
N ILE A 332 8.33 -12.90 -4.86
CA ILE A 332 7.13 -13.32 -4.14
C ILE A 332 5.88 -13.00 -4.95
N ARG A 333 4.84 -13.78 -4.76
CA ARG A 333 3.52 -13.54 -5.30
C ARG A 333 2.50 -13.58 -4.16
N ILE A 334 1.84 -12.47 -3.93
CA ILE A 334 0.80 -12.35 -2.92
C ILE A 334 -0.50 -12.94 -3.47
N LEU A 335 -1.11 -13.84 -2.73
CA LEU A 335 -2.38 -14.46 -3.09
C LEU A 335 -3.56 -13.76 -2.43
N GLY A 336 -3.39 -13.25 -1.20
CA GLY A 336 -4.43 -12.52 -0.46
C GLY A 336 -4.29 -12.68 1.04
N ARG A 337 -5.20 -12.10 1.81
CA ARG A 337 -5.25 -12.26 3.26
C ARG A 337 -5.69 -13.68 3.65
N THR A 338 -5.04 -14.28 4.65
CA THR A 338 -5.48 -15.56 5.22
C THR A 338 -6.83 -15.44 5.90
N SER A 339 -7.13 -14.29 6.51
CA SER A 339 -8.43 -13.98 7.11
C SER A 339 -9.58 -13.89 6.10
N ASP A 340 -9.27 -13.62 4.83
CA ASP A 340 -10.25 -13.45 3.76
C ASP A 340 -10.48 -14.75 2.99
N MET A 341 -9.66 -15.79 3.26
CA MET A 341 -9.79 -17.09 2.62
C MET A 341 -11.17 -17.69 2.89
N ILE A 342 -11.81 -18.14 1.83
CA ILE A 342 -13.12 -18.81 1.90
C ILE A 342 -12.87 -20.30 2.04
N ILE A 343 -13.48 -20.90 3.07
CA ILE A 343 -13.41 -22.36 3.30
C ILE A 343 -14.75 -22.94 2.86
N THR A 344 -14.75 -23.57 1.69
CA THR A 344 -15.95 -24.15 1.08
C THR A 344 -15.80 -25.67 0.91
N GLY A 345 -16.57 -26.46 1.67
CA GLY A 345 -16.51 -27.92 1.61
C GLY A 345 -15.14 -28.50 1.96
N GLY A 346 -14.37 -27.83 2.83
CA GLY A 346 -13.01 -28.22 3.22
C GLY A 346 -11.90 -27.68 2.30
N GLU A 347 -12.25 -27.12 1.16
CA GLU A 347 -11.30 -26.51 0.21
C GLU A 347 -11.07 -25.03 0.50
N LYS A 348 -9.83 -24.56 0.33
CA LYS A 348 -9.44 -23.18 0.51
C LYS A 348 -9.54 -22.44 -0.82
N VAL A 349 -10.31 -21.35 -0.85
CA VAL A 349 -10.45 -20.47 -2.02
C VAL A 349 -9.91 -19.09 -1.69
N VAL A 350 -9.01 -18.61 -2.53
CA VAL A 350 -8.45 -17.26 -2.45
C VAL A 350 -9.35 -16.31 -3.22
N PRO A 351 -10.01 -15.32 -2.58
CA PRO A 351 -10.94 -14.42 -3.25
C PRO A 351 -10.35 -13.69 -4.46
N SER A 352 -9.11 -13.20 -4.35
CA SER A 352 -8.46 -12.45 -5.44
C SER A 352 -8.21 -13.29 -6.70
N GLU A 353 -8.01 -14.60 -6.57
CA GLU A 353 -7.89 -15.51 -7.73
C GLU A 353 -9.21 -15.57 -8.50
N VAL A 354 -10.32 -15.65 -7.77
CA VAL A 354 -11.66 -15.69 -8.36
C VAL A 354 -12.04 -14.33 -8.95
N GLU A 355 -11.71 -13.24 -8.27
CA GLU A 355 -11.90 -11.87 -8.75
C GLU A 355 -11.16 -11.62 -10.07
N SER A 356 -9.89 -11.98 -10.14
CA SER A 356 -9.09 -11.86 -11.37
C SER A 356 -9.68 -12.67 -12.52
N ALA A 357 -10.16 -13.88 -12.26
CA ALA A 357 -10.81 -14.70 -13.27
C ALA A 357 -12.12 -14.06 -13.76
N LEU A 358 -12.94 -13.52 -12.86
CA LEU A 358 -14.18 -12.82 -13.21
C LEU A 358 -13.89 -11.53 -14.00
N GLU A 359 -12.96 -10.70 -13.55
CA GLU A 359 -12.57 -9.44 -14.19
C GLU A 359 -11.92 -9.66 -15.59
N SER A 360 -11.46 -10.89 -15.90
CA SER A 360 -10.97 -11.25 -17.24
C SER A 360 -12.07 -11.58 -18.23
N LEU A 361 -13.33 -11.70 -17.78
CA LEU A 361 -14.47 -12.01 -18.64
C LEU A 361 -15.02 -10.71 -19.28
N PRO A 362 -15.43 -10.75 -20.55
CA PRO A 362 -16.05 -9.61 -21.20
C PRO A 362 -17.28 -9.12 -20.44
N GLY A 363 -17.44 -7.81 -20.28
CA GLY A 363 -18.58 -7.18 -19.63
C GLY A 363 -18.52 -7.15 -18.10
N ILE A 364 -17.44 -7.65 -17.47
CA ILE A 364 -17.21 -7.54 -16.03
C ILE A 364 -16.08 -6.54 -15.78
N ARG A 365 -16.43 -5.37 -15.24
CA ARG A 365 -15.47 -4.31 -14.94
C ARG A 365 -14.74 -4.54 -13.63
N GLU A 366 -15.47 -4.93 -12.57
CA GLU A 366 -14.94 -5.16 -11.24
C GLU A 366 -15.67 -6.35 -10.58
N ALA A 367 -14.95 -7.09 -9.77
CA ALA A 367 -15.48 -8.18 -8.97
C ALA A 367 -15.01 -8.09 -7.52
N LEU A 368 -15.89 -8.42 -6.58
CA LEU A 368 -15.56 -8.62 -5.17
C LEU A 368 -16.09 -9.98 -4.73
N VAL A 369 -15.22 -10.85 -4.25
CA VAL A 369 -15.57 -12.21 -3.84
C VAL A 369 -15.55 -12.33 -2.32
N VAL A 370 -16.63 -12.87 -1.76
CA VAL A 370 -16.87 -13.00 -0.32
C VAL A 370 -17.35 -14.41 0.00
N GLY A 371 -16.91 -14.96 1.13
CA GLY A 371 -17.45 -16.20 1.69
C GLY A 371 -18.74 -15.91 2.46
N MET A 372 -19.88 -16.41 1.95
CA MET A 372 -21.15 -16.34 2.67
C MET A 372 -21.35 -17.63 3.49
N PRO A 373 -21.82 -17.53 4.75
CA PRO A 373 -22.16 -18.72 5.53
C PRO A 373 -23.14 -19.63 4.80
N ASP A 374 -22.91 -20.94 4.88
CA ASP A 374 -23.75 -21.98 4.28
C ASP A 374 -23.75 -23.24 5.16
N GLU A 375 -24.93 -23.79 5.44
CA GLU A 375 -25.08 -24.95 6.32
C GLU A 375 -24.37 -26.22 5.82
N LYS A 376 -24.34 -26.41 4.49
CA LYS A 376 -23.75 -27.61 3.87
C LYS A 376 -22.25 -27.48 3.62
N TRP A 377 -21.80 -26.30 3.23
CA TRP A 377 -20.43 -26.07 2.77
C TRP A 377 -19.55 -25.29 3.76
N GLY A 378 -20.13 -24.87 4.90
CA GLY A 378 -19.50 -23.92 5.83
C GLY A 378 -19.55 -22.52 5.28
N GLN A 379 -18.96 -22.32 4.12
CA GLN A 379 -19.08 -21.09 3.33
C GLN A 379 -19.31 -21.42 1.85
N ILE A 380 -20.01 -20.53 1.14
CA ILE A 380 -20.08 -20.55 -0.33
C ILE A 380 -19.40 -19.31 -0.91
N VAL A 381 -18.72 -19.52 -2.03
CA VAL A 381 -18.13 -18.42 -2.80
C VAL A 381 -19.25 -17.61 -3.43
N THR A 382 -19.29 -16.31 -3.13
CA THR A 382 -20.29 -15.36 -3.63
C THR A 382 -19.56 -14.16 -4.24
N ALA A 383 -20.01 -13.65 -5.39
CA ALA A 383 -19.38 -12.51 -6.03
C ALA A 383 -20.33 -11.34 -6.23
N LEU A 384 -19.87 -10.14 -5.94
CA LEU A 384 -20.44 -8.87 -6.40
C LEU A 384 -19.76 -8.46 -7.69
N LEU A 385 -20.52 -8.09 -8.69
CA LEU A 385 -20.03 -7.77 -10.02
C LEU A 385 -20.49 -6.37 -10.44
N VAL A 386 -19.58 -5.62 -11.04
CA VAL A 386 -19.86 -4.35 -11.70
C VAL A 386 -19.69 -4.55 -13.20
N SER A 387 -20.74 -4.26 -13.97
CA SER A 387 -20.69 -4.36 -15.44
C SER A 387 -20.14 -3.09 -16.07
N ASP A 388 -19.49 -3.23 -17.23
CA ASP A 388 -19.17 -2.15 -18.18
C ASP A 388 -20.06 -2.20 -19.44
N THR A 389 -21.04 -3.11 -19.46
CA THR A 389 -22.02 -3.26 -20.55
C THR A 389 -23.45 -3.22 -20.03
N ASP A 390 -24.38 -2.80 -20.89
CA ASP A 390 -25.81 -2.88 -20.67
C ASP A 390 -26.46 -3.51 -21.91
N PRO A 391 -27.10 -4.69 -21.79
CA PRO A 391 -27.27 -5.49 -20.57
C PRO A 391 -25.97 -6.13 -20.11
N HIS A 392 -25.88 -6.45 -18.81
CA HIS A 392 -24.76 -7.19 -18.23
C HIS A 392 -24.69 -8.64 -18.76
N PRO A 393 -23.51 -9.32 -18.66
CA PRO A 393 -23.35 -10.70 -19.10
C PRO A 393 -24.34 -11.66 -18.44
N GLN A 394 -24.85 -12.61 -19.24
CA GLN A 394 -25.73 -13.66 -18.73
C GLN A 394 -24.96 -14.67 -17.87
N SER A 395 -25.64 -15.25 -16.88
CA SER A 395 -25.06 -16.22 -15.94
C SER A 395 -24.36 -17.39 -16.63
N ASP A 396 -24.92 -17.91 -17.74
CA ASP A 396 -24.31 -19.00 -18.50
C ASP A 396 -22.97 -18.62 -19.15
N ALA A 397 -22.84 -17.39 -19.63
CA ALA A 397 -21.57 -16.88 -20.17
C ALA A 397 -20.48 -16.79 -19.09
N ILE A 398 -20.86 -16.37 -17.88
CA ILE A 398 -19.96 -16.33 -16.73
C ILE A 398 -19.52 -17.74 -16.34
N VAL A 399 -20.47 -18.68 -16.23
CA VAL A 399 -20.18 -20.09 -15.89
C VAL A 399 -19.22 -20.70 -16.91
N CYS A 400 -19.49 -20.55 -18.20
CA CYS A 400 -18.60 -21.06 -19.26
C CYS A 400 -17.22 -20.43 -19.22
N GLY A 401 -17.16 -19.12 -19.02
CA GLY A 401 -15.89 -18.39 -18.94
C GLY A 401 -15.03 -18.79 -17.75
N LEU A 402 -15.63 -19.04 -16.60
CA LEU A 402 -14.94 -19.48 -15.38
C LEU A 402 -14.51 -20.96 -15.47
N ALA A 403 -15.28 -21.84 -16.10
CA ALA A 403 -14.96 -23.26 -16.23
C ALA A 403 -13.63 -23.51 -16.95
N ALA A 404 -13.21 -22.60 -17.83
CA ALA A 404 -11.93 -22.66 -18.53
C ALA A 404 -10.74 -22.12 -17.68
N ARG A 405 -11.00 -21.48 -16.53
CA ARG A 405 -10.00 -20.74 -15.75
C ARG A 405 -9.84 -21.21 -14.31
N LEU A 406 -10.92 -21.71 -13.71
CA LEU A 406 -10.99 -22.06 -12.30
C LEU A 406 -11.49 -23.49 -12.10
N ALA A 407 -10.93 -24.15 -11.09
CA ALA A 407 -11.52 -25.37 -10.58
C ALA A 407 -12.94 -25.08 -10.05
N ARG A 408 -13.84 -26.03 -10.24
CA ARG A 408 -15.28 -25.86 -9.96
C ARG A 408 -15.60 -25.38 -8.54
N TRP A 409 -14.87 -25.87 -7.53
CA TRP A 409 -15.10 -25.49 -6.12
C TRP A 409 -14.71 -24.02 -5.85
N LYS A 410 -13.84 -23.42 -6.66
CA LYS A 410 -13.46 -22.01 -6.58
C LYS A 410 -14.50 -21.07 -7.21
N SER A 411 -15.34 -21.59 -8.10
CA SER A 411 -16.29 -20.78 -8.84
C SER A 411 -17.43 -20.30 -7.94
N PRO A 412 -17.89 -19.03 -8.08
CA PRO A 412 -18.98 -18.48 -7.30
C PRO A 412 -20.27 -19.30 -7.50
N ARG A 413 -20.99 -19.56 -6.42
CA ARG A 413 -22.32 -20.17 -6.46
C ARG A 413 -23.42 -19.13 -6.59
N ARG A 414 -23.15 -17.91 -6.19
CA ARG A 414 -24.07 -16.77 -6.27
C ARG A 414 -23.34 -15.54 -6.77
N ILE A 415 -24.02 -14.76 -7.57
CA ILE A 415 -23.55 -13.44 -8.02
C ILE A 415 -24.64 -12.39 -7.77
N ALA A 416 -24.22 -11.15 -7.54
CA ALA A 416 -25.13 -10.01 -7.55
C ALA A 416 -24.50 -8.87 -8.37
N TRP A 417 -25.31 -8.18 -9.16
CA TRP A 417 -24.89 -7.01 -9.91
C TRP A 417 -25.08 -5.76 -9.07
N VAL A 418 -24.05 -4.93 -8.99
CA VAL A 418 -24.05 -3.69 -8.23
C VAL A 418 -23.50 -2.54 -9.06
N SER A 419 -23.94 -1.32 -8.76
CA SER A 419 -23.42 -0.11 -9.44
C SER A 419 -21.98 0.22 -9.05
N SER A 420 -21.58 -0.12 -7.82
CA SER A 420 -20.23 0.06 -7.31
C SER A 420 -19.93 -0.96 -6.19
N LEU A 421 -18.66 -1.34 -6.05
CA LEU A 421 -18.25 -2.22 -4.96
C LEU A 421 -18.22 -1.46 -3.62
N PRO A 422 -18.46 -2.15 -2.49
CA PRO A 422 -18.37 -1.54 -1.16
C PRO A 422 -16.91 -1.31 -0.75
N PHE A 423 -16.65 -0.16 -0.10
CA PHE A 423 -15.34 0.22 0.42
C PHE A 423 -15.39 0.50 1.92
N THR A 424 -14.28 0.21 2.61
CA THR A 424 -14.04 0.63 3.98
C THR A 424 -13.69 2.12 4.04
N SER A 425 -13.76 2.73 5.23
CA SER A 425 -13.29 4.12 5.46
C SER A 425 -11.81 4.35 5.08
N ALA A 426 -11.02 3.27 5.02
CA ALA A 426 -9.62 3.30 4.58
C ALA A 426 -9.45 3.21 3.05
N GLY A 427 -10.55 3.16 2.28
CA GLY A 427 -10.52 3.05 0.81
C GLY A 427 -10.17 1.66 0.28
N LYS A 428 -10.28 0.61 1.11
CA LYS A 428 -10.12 -0.79 0.68
C LYS A 428 -11.48 -1.42 0.42
N ARG A 429 -11.56 -2.37 -0.53
CA ARG A 429 -12.77 -3.17 -0.78
C ARG A 429 -13.21 -3.86 0.52
N SER A 430 -14.47 -3.72 0.90
CA SER A 430 -15.04 -4.31 2.13
C SER A 430 -15.55 -5.72 1.84
N ARG A 431 -14.98 -6.72 2.52
CA ARG A 431 -15.44 -8.13 2.43
C ARG A 431 -16.36 -8.53 3.58
N ASN A 432 -16.93 -7.56 4.29
CA ASN A 432 -17.87 -7.87 5.36
C ASN A 432 -19.15 -8.48 4.75
N PRO A 433 -19.53 -9.72 5.12
CA PRO A 433 -20.75 -10.37 4.61
C PRO A 433 -22.04 -9.58 4.87
N GLU A 434 -22.05 -8.70 5.87
CA GLU A 434 -23.22 -7.88 6.19
C GLU A 434 -23.60 -6.90 5.07
N VAL A 435 -22.63 -6.43 4.27
CA VAL A 435 -22.92 -5.55 3.13
C VAL A 435 -23.68 -6.26 2.00
N LEU A 436 -23.82 -7.59 2.10
CA LEU A 436 -24.50 -8.44 1.11
C LEU A 436 -25.93 -8.80 1.52
N ARG A 437 -26.40 -8.44 2.73
CA ARG A 437 -27.68 -8.93 3.30
C ARG A 437 -28.91 -8.56 2.47
N ASP A 438 -28.89 -7.37 1.86
CA ASP A 438 -30.06 -6.81 1.15
C ASP A 438 -29.96 -6.94 -0.35
N LEU A 439 -29.00 -7.74 -0.85
CA LEU A 439 -28.81 -7.92 -2.30
C LEU A 439 -29.57 -9.13 -2.82
N GLU A 440 -30.13 -8.98 -4.02
CA GLU A 440 -30.68 -10.08 -4.78
C GLU A 440 -29.55 -10.83 -5.49
N PHE A 441 -29.56 -12.16 -5.42
CA PHE A 441 -28.54 -13.02 -5.98
C PHE A 441 -29.05 -13.90 -7.09
N ASP A 442 -28.36 -13.90 -8.20
CA ASP A 442 -28.46 -14.94 -9.21
C ASP A 442 -27.68 -16.18 -8.78
N VAL A 443 -28.32 -17.35 -8.85
CA VAL A 443 -27.67 -18.63 -8.57
C VAL A 443 -27.03 -19.16 -9.83
N LEU A 444 -25.72 -19.41 -9.79
CA LEU A 444 -25.00 -19.99 -10.92
C LEU A 444 -25.12 -21.52 -10.92
N HIS A 445 -25.62 -22.06 -12.02
CA HIS A 445 -25.83 -23.49 -12.23
C HIS A 445 -24.71 -24.10 -13.07
N TYR A 446 -23.78 -24.79 -12.43
CA TYR A 446 -22.72 -25.53 -13.11
C TYR A 446 -23.25 -26.93 -13.48
N ARG A 447 -23.42 -27.21 -14.79
CA ARG A 447 -23.83 -28.53 -15.27
C ARG A 447 -22.88 -29.60 -14.71
N HIS A 448 -23.42 -30.70 -14.22
CA HIS A 448 -22.63 -31.89 -13.94
C HIS A 448 -22.05 -32.36 -15.27
N SER A 449 -20.73 -32.33 -15.46
CA SER A 449 -20.10 -33.17 -16.45
C SER A 449 -20.35 -34.60 -15.98
N THR A 450 -21.28 -35.27 -16.63
CA THR A 450 -21.41 -36.72 -16.55
C THR A 450 -20.07 -37.30 -16.98
N GLU A 451 -19.41 -37.96 -16.04
CA GLU A 451 -18.41 -39.03 -16.16
C GLU A 451 -17.57 -39.04 -17.44
N ALA A 452 -16.25 -38.72 -17.27
CA ALA A 452 -15.26 -39.49 -18.02
C ALA A 452 -15.07 -40.82 -17.24
N PRO A 453 -15.21 -41.99 -17.85
CA PRO A 453 -14.91 -43.27 -17.21
C PRO A 453 -13.40 -43.34 -16.92
N LEU A 454 -13.09 -44.06 -15.86
CA LEU A 454 -11.81 -44.45 -15.26
C LEU A 454 -10.61 -44.56 -16.21
#